data_f813856ad397123a051ba38a26889dbd
#
_entry.id   f813856ad397123a051ba38a26889dbd
#
_cell.length_a   1.000
_cell.length_b   1.000
_cell.length_c   1.000
_cell.angle_alpha   90.00
_cell.angle_beta   90.00
_cell.angle_gamma   90.00
#
_symmetry.space_group_name_H-M   'P 1'
#
loop_
_entity.id
_entity.type
_entity.pdbx_description
1 polymer ?
#
loop_
_entity_poly.entity_id
_entity_poly.type
_entity_poly.pdbx_seq_one_letter_code
_entity_poly.pdbx_strand_id
1 'polypeptide(L)'
;MDTRFWGPSGWRLLHLIATAPPRRQTRAFFELLPYVLPCKYCRSSLADYYAVDAVPSTNFAPWLYRIHNRVNGKLRDQKLLKTPNPPWSTVKAEYEALFKAPCTRNAMIGWDFLYSVVYTTPCKAVPSEPLPDAPPSETLTTPELRNRWNTMEREERIQFIGRWWDLLPQVLPYASWRTAFASGPKRPSLTEGHKAVTEWLFQVEQRVCRALHVAANHTSFGGLCRKLSVFQSKCGSKKTRKTKTCRSSVAKGDIGKVKQTRRKSAFFNST
;
A
#
# COMPACT_ATOMS: atom_id res chain seq x y z
N MET A 1 -0.89 10.87 0.95
CA MET A 1 -2.21 10.26 1.28
C MET A 1 -2.28 9.98 2.77
N ASP A 2 -3.45 10.17 3.38
CA ASP A 2 -3.68 9.85 4.79
C ASP A 2 -3.57 8.33 5.01
N THR A 3 -2.76 7.92 5.98
CA THR A 3 -2.55 6.50 6.30
C THR A 3 -3.80 5.81 6.85
N ARG A 4 -4.74 6.56 7.44
CA ARG A 4 -6.02 6.03 7.91
C ARG A 4 -6.94 5.60 6.76
N PHE A 5 -6.73 6.18 5.57
CA PHE A 5 -7.48 5.83 4.37
C PHE A 5 -6.95 4.54 3.74
N TRP A 6 -5.66 4.51 3.42
CA TRP A 6 -5.08 3.41 2.65
C TRP A 6 -4.50 2.27 3.52
N GLY A 7 -4.14 2.58 4.77
CA GLY A 7 -3.45 1.61 5.63
C GLY A 7 -4.25 0.32 5.87
N PRO A 8 -5.51 0.39 6.35
CA PRO A 8 -6.32 -0.81 6.55
C PRO A 8 -6.51 -1.62 5.27
N SER A 9 -6.77 -0.94 4.15
CA SER A 9 -6.91 -1.57 2.83
C SER A 9 -5.61 -2.25 2.38
N GLY A 10 -4.48 -1.59 2.60
CA GLY A 10 -3.15 -2.13 2.28
C GLY A 10 -2.80 -3.34 3.13
N TRP A 11 -2.94 -3.24 4.46
CA TRP A 11 -2.66 -4.38 5.34
C TRP A 11 -3.49 -5.60 5.00
N ARG A 12 -4.79 -5.42 4.73
CA ARG A 12 -5.68 -6.53 4.37
C ARG A 12 -5.23 -7.25 3.09
N LEU A 13 -4.86 -6.50 2.04
CA LEU A 13 -4.33 -7.08 0.81
C LEU A 13 -2.99 -7.77 1.04
N LEU A 14 -2.05 -7.12 1.74
CA LEU A 14 -0.70 -7.65 1.94
C LEU A 14 -0.72 -8.92 2.81
N HIS A 15 -1.51 -8.97 3.88
CA HIS A 15 -1.67 -10.17 4.69
C HIS A 15 -2.32 -11.31 3.89
N LEU A 16 -3.29 -11.02 3.02
CA LEU A 16 -3.90 -12.04 2.19
C LEU A 16 -2.90 -12.61 1.17
N ILE A 17 -2.06 -11.76 0.56
CA ILE A 17 -0.95 -12.20 -0.31
C ILE A 17 0.06 -13.05 0.49
N ALA A 18 0.40 -12.64 1.71
CA ALA A 18 1.34 -13.35 2.56
C ALA A 18 0.82 -14.71 3.06
N THR A 19 -0.51 -14.86 3.20
CA THR A 19 -1.17 -16.11 3.64
C THR A 19 -1.33 -17.10 2.49
N ALA A 20 -1.46 -16.61 1.26
CA ALA A 20 -1.56 -17.47 0.08
C ALA A 20 -0.27 -18.28 -0.15
N PRO A 21 -0.33 -19.42 -0.82
CA PRO A 21 0.89 -20.14 -1.22
C PRO A 21 1.86 -19.22 -1.96
N PRO A 22 3.14 -19.15 -1.53
CA PRO A 22 4.10 -18.22 -2.09
C PRO A 22 4.34 -18.49 -3.56
N ARG A 23 4.46 -17.43 -4.34
CA ARG A 23 4.80 -17.48 -5.76
C ARG A 23 6.24 -17.02 -5.95
N ARG A 24 6.85 -17.35 -7.10
CA ARG A 24 8.24 -17.00 -7.42
C ARG A 24 8.56 -15.52 -7.16
N GLN A 25 7.61 -14.62 -7.40
CA GLN A 25 7.82 -13.18 -7.30
C GLN A 25 7.40 -12.58 -5.94
N THR A 26 6.91 -13.40 -5.00
CA THR A 26 6.37 -12.88 -3.72
C THR A 26 7.41 -12.14 -2.90
N ARG A 27 8.65 -12.66 -2.83
CA ARG A 27 9.75 -12.00 -2.13
C ARG A 27 10.05 -10.63 -2.74
N ALA A 28 10.32 -10.58 -4.05
CA ALA A 28 10.62 -9.33 -4.77
C ALA A 28 9.50 -8.30 -4.65
N PHE A 29 8.23 -8.74 -4.65
CA PHE A 29 7.08 -7.86 -4.42
C PHE A 29 7.12 -7.19 -3.03
N PHE A 30 7.39 -7.95 -1.98
CA PHE A 30 7.49 -7.39 -0.63
C PHE A 30 8.73 -6.51 -0.45
N GLU A 31 9.88 -6.85 -1.03
CA GLU A 31 11.11 -6.05 -0.99
C GLU A 31 10.92 -4.65 -1.60
N LEU A 32 10.00 -4.49 -2.53
CA LEU A 32 9.70 -3.19 -3.15
C LEU A 32 8.73 -2.31 -2.35
N LEU A 33 8.05 -2.82 -1.31
CA LEU A 33 7.07 -2.02 -0.55
C LEU A 33 7.62 -0.72 0.03
N PRO A 34 8.86 -0.66 0.57
CA PRO A 34 9.41 0.59 1.05
C PRO A 34 9.43 1.70 -0.02
N TYR A 35 9.57 1.38 -1.31
CA TYR A 35 9.56 2.37 -2.41
C TYR A 35 8.15 2.82 -2.79
N VAL A 36 7.16 1.97 -2.55
CA VAL A 36 5.79 2.09 -3.06
C VAL A 36 4.86 2.81 -2.09
N LEU A 37 5.03 2.62 -0.77
CA LEU A 37 4.10 3.16 0.22
C LEU A 37 3.78 4.64 -0.02
N PRO A 38 2.49 5.04 0.07
CA PRO A 38 2.04 6.39 -0.23
C PRO A 38 2.56 7.49 0.71
N CYS A 39 3.18 7.11 1.83
CA CYS A 39 3.66 8.03 2.86
C CYS A 39 5.19 7.96 2.96
N LYS A 40 5.87 9.10 2.79
CA LYS A 40 7.33 9.22 2.91
C LYS A 40 7.87 8.67 4.26
N TYR A 41 7.22 9.01 5.37
CA TYR A 41 7.64 8.52 6.70
C TYR A 41 7.36 7.03 6.91
N CYS A 42 6.33 6.49 6.24
CA CYS A 42 6.05 5.06 6.26
C CYS A 42 7.11 4.29 5.47
N ARG A 43 7.58 4.84 4.34
CA ARG A 43 8.67 4.25 3.56
C ARG A 43 9.96 4.15 4.39
N SER A 44 10.38 5.26 5.00
CA SER A 44 11.57 5.29 5.85
C SER A 44 11.48 4.29 7.01
N SER A 45 10.35 4.27 7.73
CA SER A 45 10.17 3.32 8.83
C SER A 45 10.16 1.86 8.36
N LEU A 46 9.56 1.57 7.21
CA LEU A 46 9.53 0.21 6.67
C LEU A 46 10.94 -0.24 6.27
N ALA A 47 11.74 0.65 5.69
CA ALA A 47 13.14 0.37 5.41
C ALA A 47 13.94 0.04 6.67
N ASP A 48 13.74 0.81 7.75
CA ASP A 48 14.36 0.52 9.06
C ASP A 48 13.93 -0.87 9.59
N TYR A 49 12.66 -1.24 9.41
CA TYR A 49 12.18 -2.55 9.87
C TYR A 49 12.74 -3.70 9.04
N TYR A 50 12.91 -3.52 7.74
CA TYR A 50 13.51 -4.52 6.85
C TYR A 50 14.99 -4.72 7.11
N ALA A 51 15.71 -3.70 7.57
CA ALA A 51 17.12 -3.84 7.97
C ALA A 51 17.30 -4.74 9.21
N VAL A 52 16.25 -4.85 10.05
CA VAL A 52 16.27 -5.69 11.26
C VAL A 52 15.61 -7.05 11.03
N ASP A 53 14.60 -7.12 10.18
CA ASP A 53 13.81 -8.33 9.89
C ASP A 53 13.55 -8.37 8.37
N ALA A 54 14.55 -8.86 7.63
CA ALA A 54 14.54 -8.88 6.18
C ALA A 54 13.41 -9.74 5.61
N VAL A 55 13.01 -9.46 4.38
CA VAL A 55 11.97 -10.24 3.68
C VAL A 55 12.45 -11.68 3.50
N PRO A 56 11.74 -12.69 4.04
CA PRO A 56 12.16 -14.07 3.96
C PRO A 56 11.97 -14.65 2.54
N SER A 57 12.56 -15.81 2.27
CA SER A 57 12.30 -16.57 1.04
C SER A 57 10.97 -17.32 1.06
N THR A 58 10.47 -17.67 2.27
CA THR A 58 9.23 -18.41 2.53
C THR A 58 8.59 -17.87 3.82
N ASN A 59 7.41 -18.37 4.20
CA ASN A 59 6.75 -18.01 5.46
C ASN A 59 6.50 -16.49 5.62
N PHE A 60 5.94 -15.88 4.59
CA PHE A 60 5.68 -14.44 4.57
C PHE A 60 4.65 -13.98 5.63
N ALA A 61 3.66 -14.81 5.98
CA ALA A 61 2.59 -14.41 6.89
C ALA A 61 3.09 -14.09 8.31
N PRO A 62 3.87 -14.94 9.01
CA PRO A 62 4.41 -14.61 10.33
C PRO A 62 5.43 -13.46 10.27
N TRP A 63 6.18 -13.33 9.18
CA TRP A 63 7.08 -12.20 8.97
C TRP A 63 6.28 -10.89 8.86
N LEU A 64 5.26 -10.84 8.00
CA LEU A 64 4.45 -9.64 7.81
C LEU A 64 3.70 -9.24 9.09
N TYR A 65 3.27 -10.22 9.89
CA TYR A 65 2.72 -9.98 11.23
C TYR A 65 3.72 -9.25 12.13
N ARG A 66 4.99 -9.66 12.17
CA ARG A 66 6.02 -8.96 12.96
C ARG A 66 6.24 -7.53 12.46
N ILE A 67 6.32 -7.33 11.15
CA ILE A 67 6.45 -5.99 10.53
C ILE A 67 5.25 -5.11 10.91
N HIS A 68 4.02 -5.64 10.81
CA HIS A 68 2.80 -4.92 11.19
C HIS A 68 2.82 -4.53 12.67
N ASN A 69 3.27 -5.42 13.53
CA ASN A 69 3.40 -5.14 14.97
C ASN A 69 4.42 -4.03 15.28
N ARG A 70 5.50 -3.91 14.51
CA ARG A 70 6.45 -2.78 14.62
C ARG A 70 5.78 -1.47 14.24
N VAL A 71 4.95 -1.46 13.20
CA VAL A 71 4.16 -0.28 12.82
C VAL A 71 3.18 0.09 13.94
N ASN A 72 2.46 -0.89 14.50
CA ASN A 72 1.55 -0.67 15.62
C ASN A 72 2.28 -0.17 16.87
N GLY A 73 3.47 -0.69 17.17
CA GLY A 73 4.35 -0.20 18.23
C GLY A 73 4.64 1.30 18.07
N LYS A 74 5.13 1.70 16.89
CA LYS A 74 5.34 3.11 16.57
C LYS A 74 4.08 3.98 16.74
N LEU A 75 2.91 3.46 16.37
CA LEU A 75 1.64 4.18 16.54
C LEU A 75 1.25 4.31 18.01
N ARG A 76 1.54 3.31 18.85
CA ARG A 76 1.33 3.41 20.32
C ARG A 76 2.25 4.45 20.95
N ASP A 77 3.53 4.46 20.58
CA ASP A 77 4.51 5.45 21.05
C ASP A 77 4.05 6.89 20.70
N GLN A 78 3.40 7.04 19.56
CA GLN A 78 2.80 8.29 19.12
C GLN A 78 1.40 8.57 19.70
N LYS A 79 0.89 7.70 20.59
CA LYS A 79 -0.45 7.78 21.20
C LYS A 79 -1.59 7.78 20.17
N LEU A 80 -1.36 7.18 19.00
CA LEU A 80 -2.33 7.09 17.90
C LEU A 80 -3.08 5.75 17.89
N LEU A 81 -2.55 4.75 18.57
CA LEU A 81 -3.15 3.43 18.78
C LEU A 81 -3.14 3.13 20.27
N LYS A 82 -4.24 2.63 20.80
CA LYS A 82 -4.36 2.28 22.24
C LYS A 82 -4.43 0.77 22.49
N THR A 83 -4.85 0.02 21.47
CA THR A 83 -5.06 -1.42 21.58
C THR A 83 -3.75 -2.20 21.51
N PRO A 84 -3.60 -3.30 22.24
CA PRO A 84 -2.48 -4.22 22.07
C PRO A 84 -2.54 -4.92 20.71
N ASN A 85 -1.43 -5.53 20.30
CA ASN A 85 -1.45 -6.38 19.12
C ASN A 85 -2.20 -7.67 19.41
N PRO A 86 -3.04 -8.16 18.50
CA PRO A 86 -3.66 -9.47 18.64
C PRO A 86 -2.58 -10.57 18.60
N PRO A 87 -2.79 -11.72 19.26
CA PRO A 87 -1.89 -12.87 19.16
C PRO A 87 -1.73 -13.35 17.71
N TRP A 88 -0.57 -13.91 17.40
CA TRP A 88 -0.34 -14.49 16.05
C TRP A 88 -1.37 -15.56 15.66
N SER A 89 -1.76 -16.42 16.60
CA SER A 89 -2.78 -17.45 16.37
C SER A 89 -4.11 -16.87 15.88
N THR A 90 -4.54 -15.75 16.47
CA THR A 90 -5.76 -15.04 16.07
C THR A 90 -5.63 -14.46 14.65
N VAL A 91 -4.55 -13.76 14.36
CA VAL A 91 -4.31 -13.16 13.04
C VAL A 91 -4.17 -14.23 11.97
N LYS A 92 -3.45 -15.31 12.27
CA LYS A 92 -3.31 -16.47 11.38
C LYS A 92 -4.68 -17.06 11.03
N ALA A 93 -5.48 -17.39 12.04
CA ALA A 93 -6.80 -17.97 11.85
C ALA A 93 -7.73 -17.05 11.03
N GLU A 94 -7.70 -15.75 11.30
CA GLU A 94 -8.49 -14.75 10.57
C GLU A 94 -8.14 -14.73 9.06
N TYR A 95 -6.84 -14.64 8.72
CA TYR A 95 -6.44 -14.56 7.32
C TYR A 95 -6.54 -15.89 6.58
N GLU A 96 -6.37 -17.02 7.27
CA GLU A 96 -6.67 -18.34 6.69
C GLU A 96 -8.17 -18.51 6.40
N ALA A 97 -9.04 -18.07 7.30
CA ALA A 97 -10.48 -18.07 7.07
C ALA A 97 -10.85 -17.11 5.92
N LEU A 98 -10.27 -15.91 5.91
CA LEU A 98 -10.48 -14.93 4.84
C LEU A 98 -10.02 -15.46 3.49
N PHE A 99 -8.87 -16.14 3.43
CA PHE A 99 -8.36 -16.75 2.21
C PHE A 99 -9.24 -17.88 1.68
N LYS A 100 -9.89 -18.65 2.56
CA LYS A 100 -10.81 -19.73 2.20
C LYS A 100 -12.20 -19.24 1.82
N ALA A 101 -12.59 -18.03 2.25
CA ALA A 101 -13.95 -17.52 2.08
C ALA A 101 -14.29 -17.26 0.60
N PRO A 102 -15.40 -17.80 0.08
CA PRO A 102 -15.83 -17.59 -1.30
C PRO A 102 -16.03 -16.10 -1.64
N CYS A 103 -16.60 -15.33 -0.71
CA CYS A 103 -16.82 -13.90 -0.91
C CYS A 103 -15.51 -13.13 -1.13
N THR A 104 -14.41 -13.51 -0.46
CA THR A 104 -13.10 -12.90 -0.69
C THR A 104 -12.56 -13.28 -2.07
N ARG A 105 -12.68 -14.55 -2.46
CA ARG A 105 -12.24 -15.01 -3.79
C ARG A 105 -12.94 -14.27 -4.93
N ASN A 106 -14.20 -13.92 -4.75
CA ASN A 106 -15.01 -13.28 -5.76
C ASN A 106 -14.92 -11.74 -5.75
N ALA A 107 -14.30 -11.11 -4.74
CA ALA A 107 -14.21 -9.66 -4.66
C ALA A 107 -12.78 -9.21 -4.29
N MET A 108 -12.05 -8.70 -5.28
CA MET A 108 -10.69 -8.19 -5.05
C MET A 108 -10.71 -7.02 -4.06
N ILE A 109 -9.85 -7.10 -3.06
CA ILE A 109 -9.67 -6.10 -2.00
C ILE A 109 -8.38 -5.30 -2.21
N GLY A 110 -8.21 -4.22 -1.45
CA GLY A 110 -6.96 -3.43 -1.48
C GLY A 110 -7.03 -2.18 -2.35
N TRP A 111 -8.16 -1.86 -2.96
CA TRP A 111 -8.28 -0.77 -3.93
C TRP A 111 -7.89 0.61 -3.38
N ASP A 112 -8.29 0.96 -2.14
CA ASP A 112 -7.91 2.25 -1.55
C ASP A 112 -6.39 2.39 -1.38
N PHE A 113 -5.69 1.29 -1.10
CA PHE A 113 -4.22 1.25 -1.11
C PHE A 113 -3.65 1.41 -2.52
N LEU A 114 -4.13 0.64 -3.49
CA LEU A 114 -3.66 0.69 -4.87
C LEU A 114 -3.86 2.08 -5.47
N TYR A 115 -5.02 2.71 -5.26
CA TYR A 115 -5.28 4.08 -5.68
C TYR A 115 -4.38 5.09 -4.96
N SER A 116 -4.06 4.87 -3.69
CA SER A 116 -3.14 5.74 -2.98
C SER A 116 -1.72 5.65 -3.51
N VAL A 117 -1.30 4.47 -3.99
CA VAL A 117 0.00 4.30 -4.67
C VAL A 117 0.05 5.11 -5.95
N VAL A 118 -0.92 4.97 -6.87
CA VAL A 118 -0.92 5.75 -8.14
C VAL A 118 -1.03 7.25 -7.89
N TYR A 119 -1.85 7.66 -6.93
CA TYR A 119 -2.05 9.08 -6.61
C TYR A 119 -0.80 9.75 -6.02
N THR A 120 0.10 8.98 -5.41
CA THR A 120 1.34 9.50 -4.81
C THR A 120 2.59 9.18 -5.63
N THR A 121 2.43 8.51 -6.76
CA THR A 121 3.53 8.27 -7.69
C THR A 121 4.02 9.61 -8.25
N PRO A 122 5.33 9.88 -8.29
CA PRO A 122 5.86 11.06 -8.94
C PRO A 122 5.48 11.07 -10.42
N CYS A 123 5.04 12.22 -10.94
CA CYS A 123 4.52 12.32 -12.32
C CYS A 123 5.41 13.13 -13.28
N LYS A 124 6.55 13.62 -12.81
CA LYS A 124 7.52 14.33 -13.66
C LYS A 124 8.86 13.65 -13.49
N ALA A 125 9.29 12.95 -14.52
CA ALA A 125 10.68 12.56 -14.70
C ALA A 125 11.44 13.75 -15.31
N VAL A 126 12.56 14.09 -14.72
CA VAL A 126 13.61 14.81 -15.43
C VAL A 126 14.45 13.75 -16.12
N PRO A 127 14.86 13.88 -17.38
CA PRO A 127 15.77 12.91 -17.98
C PRO A 127 17.02 12.82 -17.10
N SER A 128 17.25 11.65 -16.53
CA SER A 128 18.42 11.38 -15.68
C SER A 128 19.21 10.22 -16.26
N GLU A 129 20.51 10.21 -16.00
CA GLU A 129 21.37 9.08 -16.31
C GLU A 129 20.85 7.79 -15.64
N PRO A 130 21.12 6.61 -16.22
CA PRO A 130 20.77 5.35 -15.60
C PRO A 130 21.33 5.28 -14.18
N LEU A 131 20.45 5.10 -13.20
CA LEU A 131 20.88 4.93 -11.82
C LEU A 131 21.55 3.58 -11.64
N PRO A 132 22.64 3.51 -10.87
CA PRO A 132 23.23 2.23 -10.51
C PRO A 132 22.19 1.36 -9.80
N ASP A 133 22.26 0.06 -10.04
CA ASP A 133 21.41 -0.92 -9.37
C ASP A 133 21.44 -0.69 -7.85
N ALA A 134 20.27 -0.68 -7.25
CA ALA A 134 20.19 -0.55 -5.80
C ALA A 134 20.95 -1.73 -5.17
N PRO A 135 21.91 -1.47 -4.26
CA PRO A 135 22.58 -2.57 -3.58
C PRO A 135 21.52 -3.43 -2.86
N PRO A 136 21.73 -4.76 -2.76
CA PRO A 136 20.83 -5.63 -2.02
C PRO A 136 20.57 -5.08 -0.62
N SER A 137 19.33 -5.20 -0.14
CA SER A 137 18.94 -4.74 1.20
C SER A 137 19.83 -5.30 2.33
N GLU A 138 20.42 -6.46 2.09
CA GLU A 138 21.32 -7.18 3.01
C GLU A 138 22.67 -6.46 3.22
N THR A 139 23.06 -5.56 2.33
CA THR A 139 24.36 -4.86 2.39
C THR A 139 24.28 -3.47 3.03
N LEU A 140 23.07 -2.94 3.29
CA LEU A 140 22.90 -1.60 3.85
C LEU A 140 22.58 -1.66 5.34
N THR A 141 23.27 -0.82 6.11
CA THR A 141 22.95 -0.60 7.51
C THR A 141 21.69 0.28 7.64
N THR A 142 21.00 0.22 8.78
CA THR A 142 19.80 1.05 9.03
C THR A 142 20.01 2.54 8.77
N PRO A 143 21.15 3.19 9.20
CA PRO A 143 21.42 4.58 8.87
C PRO A 143 21.58 4.84 7.38
N GLU A 144 22.23 3.95 6.64
CA GLU A 144 22.43 4.06 5.19
C GLU A 144 21.11 3.93 4.44
N LEU A 145 20.27 2.95 4.81
CA LEU A 145 18.91 2.81 4.29
C LEU A 145 18.09 4.06 4.54
N ARG A 146 18.10 4.59 5.78
CA ARG A 146 17.38 5.80 6.13
C ARG A 146 17.83 7.01 5.33
N ASN A 147 19.14 7.17 5.14
CA ASN A 147 19.70 8.25 4.33
C ASN A 147 19.27 8.10 2.88
N ARG A 148 19.41 6.91 2.30
CA ARG A 148 18.95 6.59 0.94
C ARG A 148 17.46 6.93 0.75
N TRP A 149 16.58 6.51 1.67
CA TRP A 149 15.14 6.80 1.59
C TRP A 149 14.81 8.28 1.68
N ASN A 150 15.60 9.05 2.40
CA ASN A 150 15.40 10.48 2.53
C ASN A 150 15.92 11.26 1.30
N THR A 151 16.92 10.74 0.62
CA THR A 151 17.57 11.36 -0.54
C THR A 151 17.15 10.81 -1.89
N MET A 152 16.34 9.74 -1.89
CA MET A 152 15.86 9.08 -3.12
C MET A 152 15.19 10.07 -4.07
N GLU A 153 15.67 10.10 -5.29
CA GLU A 153 15.11 10.93 -6.35
C GLU A 153 13.77 10.40 -6.88
N ARG A 154 13.04 11.24 -7.57
CA ARG A 154 11.72 10.89 -8.10
C ARG A 154 11.81 9.80 -9.16
N GLU A 155 12.81 9.87 -9.99
CA GLU A 155 13.10 8.98 -11.11
C GLU A 155 13.38 7.57 -10.62
N GLU A 156 14.24 7.44 -9.63
CA GLU A 156 14.54 6.17 -8.98
C GLU A 156 13.27 5.54 -8.40
N ARG A 157 12.47 6.34 -7.72
CA ARG A 157 11.23 5.87 -7.14
C ARG A 157 10.23 5.41 -8.20
N ILE A 158 10.13 6.09 -9.34
CA ILE A 158 9.26 5.72 -10.46
C ILE A 158 9.61 4.33 -10.98
N GLN A 159 10.90 4.00 -11.14
CA GLN A 159 11.35 2.69 -11.61
C GLN A 159 10.91 1.57 -10.66
N PHE A 160 11.12 1.74 -9.35
CA PHE A 160 10.68 0.75 -8.35
C PHE A 160 9.16 0.60 -8.29
N ILE A 161 8.41 1.70 -8.37
CA ILE A 161 6.95 1.64 -8.43
C ILE A 161 6.50 0.92 -9.72
N GLY A 162 7.14 1.19 -10.85
CA GLY A 162 6.87 0.52 -12.12
C GLY A 162 7.04 -0.99 -11.99
N ARG A 163 8.20 -1.41 -11.49
CA ARG A 163 8.50 -2.83 -11.24
C ARG A 163 7.50 -3.48 -10.27
N TRP A 164 7.11 -2.78 -9.23
CA TRP A 164 6.12 -3.30 -8.27
C TRP A 164 4.75 -3.54 -8.93
N TRP A 165 4.29 -2.63 -9.80
CA TRP A 165 3.07 -2.81 -10.58
C TRP A 165 3.13 -4.01 -11.51
N ASP A 166 4.29 -4.30 -12.09
CA ASP A 166 4.50 -5.45 -12.96
C ASP A 166 4.49 -6.79 -12.17
N LEU A 167 4.89 -6.75 -10.90
CA LEU A 167 4.85 -7.91 -10.00
C LEU A 167 3.46 -8.15 -9.39
N LEU A 168 2.68 -7.11 -9.13
CA LEU A 168 1.39 -7.23 -8.42
C LEU A 168 0.47 -8.29 -9.02
N PRO A 169 0.17 -8.32 -10.34
CA PRO A 169 -0.72 -9.33 -10.90
C PRO A 169 -0.18 -10.76 -10.77
N GLN A 170 1.13 -10.93 -10.57
CA GLN A 170 1.76 -12.24 -10.45
C GLN A 170 1.64 -12.82 -9.04
N VAL A 171 1.49 -11.97 -8.02
CA VAL A 171 1.46 -12.35 -6.61
C VAL A 171 0.08 -12.30 -5.97
N LEU A 172 -0.92 -11.76 -6.66
CA LEU A 172 -2.30 -11.77 -6.16
C LEU A 172 -2.73 -13.18 -5.75
N PRO A 173 -3.46 -13.33 -4.63
CA PRO A 173 -3.67 -14.63 -3.97
C PRO A 173 -4.43 -15.63 -4.84
N TYR A 174 -5.43 -15.18 -5.59
CA TYR A 174 -6.31 -16.07 -6.38
C TYR A 174 -5.99 -16.02 -7.87
N ALA A 175 -6.10 -17.16 -8.54
CA ALA A 175 -5.92 -17.22 -9.99
C ALA A 175 -6.92 -16.32 -10.73
N SER A 176 -8.17 -16.27 -10.29
CA SER A 176 -9.20 -15.39 -10.84
C SER A 176 -8.78 -13.89 -10.77
N TRP A 177 -8.21 -13.45 -9.65
CA TRP A 177 -7.72 -12.06 -9.53
C TRP A 177 -6.53 -11.79 -10.45
N ARG A 178 -5.60 -12.74 -10.55
CA ARG A 178 -4.43 -12.60 -11.44
C ARG A 178 -4.86 -12.47 -12.90
N THR A 179 -5.71 -13.37 -13.34
CA THR A 179 -6.24 -13.37 -14.73
C THR A 179 -7.04 -12.10 -14.99
N ALA A 180 -7.94 -11.72 -14.08
CA ALA A 180 -8.78 -10.53 -14.24
C ALA A 180 -7.93 -9.24 -14.26
N PHE A 181 -6.94 -9.12 -13.38
CA PHE A 181 -6.04 -7.95 -13.35
C PHE A 181 -5.17 -7.87 -14.61
N ALA A 182 -4.59 -8.99 -15.04
CA ALA A 182 -3.76 -9.07 -16.24
C ALA A 182 -4.54 -8.82 -17.54
N SER A 183 -5.85 -9.07 -17.56
CA SER A 183 -6.72 -8.77 -18.70
C SER A 183 -7.11 -7.29 -18.82
N GLY A 184 -6.68 -6.46 -17.86
CA GLY A 184 -6.90 -5.01 -17.89
C GLY A 184 -6.09 -4.32 -19.00
N PRO A 185 -6.33 -3.03 -19.21
CA PRO A 185 -5.58 -2.24 -20.20
C PRO A 185 -4.10 -2.16 -19.81
N LYS A 186 -3.23 -2.00 -20.80
CA LYS A 186 -1.81 -1.78 -20.59
C LYS A 186 -1.58 -0.53 -19.74
N ARG A 187 -0.73 -0.64 -18.75
CA ARG A 187 -0.39 0.50 -17.89
C ARG A 187 0.33 1.57 -18.70
N PRO A 188 -0.10 2.84 -18.61
CA PRO A 188 0.63 3.96 -19.21
C PRO A 188 1.98 4.15 -18.49
N SER A 189 2.85 4.95 -19.08
CA SER A 189 4.05 5.38 -18.37
C SER A 189 3.66 6.10 -17.06
N LEU A 190 4.33 5.81 -15.97
CA LEU A 190 4.10 6.51 -14.70
C LEU A 190 4.45 8.00 -14.79
N THR A 191 5.18 8.41 -15.83
CA THR A 191 5.54 9.81 -16.11
C THR A 191 4.46 10.60 -16.84
N GLU A 192 3.43 9.93 -17.39
CA GLU A 192 2.33 10.60 -18.08
C GLU A 192 1.41 11.42 -17.16
N GLY A 193 1.58 11.28 -15.87
CA GLY A 193 0.89 12.08 -14.86
C GLY A 193 -0.17 11.31 -14.08
N HIS A 194 -0.52 11.87 -12.93
CA HIS A 194 -1.44 11.21 -11.99
C HIS A 194 -2.80 10.87 -12.59
N LYS A 195 -3.33 11.71 -13.47
CA LYS A 195 -4.64 11.48 -14.07
C LYS A 195 -4.62 10.23 -14.93
N ALA A 196 -3.67 10.10 -15.85
CA ALA A 196 -3.58 8.96 -16.76
C ALA A 196 -3.41 7.63 -15.99
N VAL A 197 -2.51 7.60 -14.98
CA VAL A 197 -2.26 6.39 -14.20
C VAL A 197 -3.44 6.05 -13.27
N THR A 198 -4.14 7.05 -12.73
CA THR A 198 -5.34 6.83 -11.91
C THR A 198 -6.50 6.32 -12.77
N GLU A 199 -6.67 6.87 -13.97
CA GLU A 199 -7.69 6.43 -14.92
C GLU A 199 -7.43 5.00 -15.41
N TRP A 200 -6.17 4.66 -15.70
CA TRP A 200 -5.78 3.29 -16.00
C TRP A 200 -6.21 2.33 -14.87
N LEU A 201 -5.90 2.64 -13.61
CA LEU A 201 -6.25 1.76 -12.50
C LEU A 201 -7.77 1.68 -12.30
N PHE A 202 -8.50 2.78 -12.56
CA PHE A 202 -9.96 2.77 -12.57
C PHE A 202 -10.52 1.80 -13.63
N GLN A 203 -9.97 1.80 -14.83
CA GLN A 203 -10.36 0.87 -15.89
C GLN A 203 -10.02 -0.59 -15.52
N VAL A 204 -8.87 -0.82 -14.87
CA VAL A 204 -8.49 -2.13 -14.32
C VAL A 204 -9.51 -2.59 -13.27
N GLU A 205 -9.90 -1.73 -12.33
CA GLU A 205 -10.93 -2.06 -11.32
C GLU A 205 -12.25 -2.45 -11.98
N GLN A 206 -12.74 -1.66 -12.94
CA GLN A 206 -13.97 -1.97 -13.66
C GLN A 206 -13.88 -3.33 -14.37
N ARG A 207 -12.72 -3.63 -14.97
CA ARG A 207 -12.49 -4.91 -15.64
C ARG A 207 -12.44 -6.06 -14.67
N VAL A 208 -11.73 -5.93 -13.57
CA VAL A 208 -11.63 -6.94 -12.50
C VAL A 208 -13.00 -7.22 -11.91
N CYS A 209 -13.75 -6.18 -11.54
CA CYS A 209 -15.08 -6.37 -10.95
C CYS A 209 -16.06 -7.05 -11.91
N ARG A 210 -16.01 -6.69 -13.21
CA ARG A 210 -16.81 -7.36 -14.23
C ARG A 210 -16.43 -8.84 -14.39
N ALA A 211 -15.12 -9.14 -14.44
CA ALA A 211 -14.64 -10.52 -14.57
C ALA A 211 -14.94 -11.39 -13.35
N LEU A 212 -15.08 -10.77 -12.18
CA LEU A 212 -15.45 -11.45 -10.92
C LEU A 212 -16.95 -11.41 -10.63
N HIS A 213 -17.75 -10.82 -11.51
CA HIS A 213 -19.21 -10.66 -11.37
C HIS A 213 -19.64 -9.92 -10.09
N VAL A 214 -18.91 -8.86 -9.73
CA VAL A 214 -19.21 -8.02 -8.56
C VAL A 214 -19.33 -6.55 -8.94
N ALA A 215 -20.05 -5.79 -8.12
CA ALA A 215 -20.13 -4.35 -8.29
C ALA A 215 -18.77 -3.69 -8.05
N ALA A 216 -18.41 -2.69 -8.87
CA ALA A 216 -17.22 -1.90 -8.68
C ALA A 216 -17.32 -1.04 -7.41
N ASN A 217 -16.19 -0.85 -6.71
CA ASN A 217 -16.16 0.02 -5.53
C ASN A 217 -16.34 1.50 -5.90
N HIS A 218 -15.96 1.85 -7.13
CA HIS A 218 -16.08 3.20 -7.66
C HIS A 218 -16.89 3.17 -8.95
N THR A 219 -18.03 3.87 -8.95
CA THR A 219 -18.96 3.90 -10.10
C THR A 219 -18.61 4.97 -11.12
N SER A 220 -17.80 5.99 -10.75
CA SER A 220 -17.36 7.02 -11.65
C SER A 220 -15.93 7.50 -11.34
N PHE A 221 -15.18 7.81 -12.38
CA PHE A 221 -13.82 8.34 -12.27
C PHE A 221 -13.79 9.69 -11.53
N GLY A 222 -14.74 10.59 -11.81
CA GLY A 222 -14.84 11.86 -11.10
C GLY A 222 -15.14 11.71 -9.60
N GLY A 223 -15.97 10.72 -9.23
CA GLY A 223 -16.23 10.37 -7.83
C GLY A 223 -14.98 9.87 -7.11
N LEU A 224 -14.21 8.99 -7.77
CA LEU A 224 -12.92 8.51 -7.28
C LEU A 224 -11.93 9.66 -7.07
N CYS A 225 -11.76 10.55 -8.06
CA CYS A 225 -10.85 11.70 -7.93
C CYS A 225 -11.21 12.61 -6.76
N ARG A 226 -12.49 12.89 -6.56
CA ARG A 226 -12.97 13.64 -5.39
C ARG A 226 -12.64 12.93 -4.08
N LYS A 227 -12.88 11.61 -3.99
CA LYS A 227 -12.53 10.81 -2.82
C LYS A 227 -11.03 10.89 -2.51
N LEU A 228 -10.16 10.71 -3.51
CA LEU A 228 -8.71 10.77 -3.35
C LEU A 228 -8.23 12.16 -2.89
N SER A 229 -8.81 13.23 -3.43
CA SER A 229 -8.47 14.60 -3.03
C SER A 229 -8.78 14.92 -1.58
N VAL A 230 -9.87 14.37 -1.03
CA VAL A 230 -10.24 14.53 0.39
C VAL A 230 -9.19 13.91 1.32
N PHE A 231 -8.62 12.77 0.90
CA PHE A 231 -7.61 12.06 1.71
C PHE A 231 -6.16 12.44 1.38
N GLN A 232 -5.96 13.46 0.55
CA GLN A 232 -4.62 13.98 0.28
C GLN A 232 -3.99 14.52 1.55
N SER A 233 -2.84 13.97 1.95
CA SER A 233 -2.10 14.52 3.09
C SER A 233 -1.38 15.80 2.67
N LYS A 234 -1.43 16.82 3.52
CA LYS A 234 -0.70 18.08 3.33
C LYS A 234 0.73 18.01 3.88
N CYS A 235 1.28 16.81 4.05
CA CYS A 235 2.66 16.62 4.51
C CYS A 235 3.65 17.31 3.58
N GLY A 236 4.48 18.18 4.14
CA GLY A 236 5.48 18.94 3.38
C GLY A 236 5.05 20.35 2.95
N SER A 237 3.79 20.75 3.18
CA SER A 237 3.42 22.17 3.01
C SER A 237 4.08 23.03 4.09
N LYS A 238 4.39 24.31 3.76
CA LYS A 238 4.99 25.26 4.73
C LYS A 238 4.19 25.40 6.02
N LYS A 239 2.86 25.17 5.98
CA LYS A 239 1.95 25.22 7.12
C LYS A 239 2.05 24.00 8.07
N THR A 240 2.64 22.89 7.63
CA THR A 240 2.73 21.65 8.43
C THR A 240 4.08 21.42 9.08
N ARG A 241 5.02 22.38 8.99
CA ARG A 241 6.36 22.28 9.63
C ARG A 241 6.34 22.08 11.15
N LYS A 242 5.21 22.38 11.82
CA LYS A 242 5.06 22.23 13.28
C LYS A 242 4.64 20.83 13.74
N THR A 243 4.30 19.93 12.84
CA THR A 243 3.79 18.60 13.21
C THR A 243 4.77 17.50 12.79
N LYS A 244 5.20 16.70 13.76
CA LYS A 244 6.20 15.63 13.57
C LYS A 244 5.69 14.44 12.74
N THR A 245 4.39 14.31 12.50
CA THR A 245 3.79 13.18 11.75
C THR A 245 2.70 13.67 10.79
N CYS A 246 2.50 12.96 9.67
CA CYS A 246 1.41 13.24 8.73
C CYS A 246 0.03 13.11 9.36
N ARG A 247 -0.13 12.37 10.46
CA ARG A 247 -1.39 12.17 11.16
C ARG A 247 -1.78 13.36 12.04
N SER A 248 -0.81 14.04 12.62
CA SER A 248 -1.06 15.21 13.47
C SER A 248 -1.45 16.46 12.69
N SER A 249 -1.29 16.46 11.36
CA SER A 249 -1.60 17.60 10.49
C SER A 249 -3.04 17.60 9.93
N VAL A 250 -3.82 16.56 10.19
CA VAL A 250 -5.24 16.54 9.82
C VAL A 250 -5.99 17.33 10.88
N ALA A 251 -6.35 18.57 10.55
CA ALA A 251 -7.14 19.43 11.42
C ALA A 251 -8.42 18.72 11.84
N LYS A 252 -8.74 18.76 13.13
CA LYS A 252 -9.93 18.15 13.75
C LYS A 252 -11.27 18.60 13.11
N GLY A 253 -11.24 19.60 12.22
CA GLY A 253 -12.42 20.22 11.63
C GLY A 253 -12.95 19.62 10.33
N ASP A 254 -12.10 18.96 9.55
CA ASP A 254 -12.49 18.52 8.19
C ASP A 254 -13.07 17.09 8.12
N ILE A 255 -12.99 16.33 9.22
CA ILE A 255 -13.50 14.94 9.27
C ILE A 255 -15.02 14.92 9.57
N GLY A 256 -15.57 15.99 10.10
CA GLY A 256 -16.96 16.05 10.55
C GLY A 256 -18.01 16.27 9.44
N LYS A 257 -17.60 16.61 8.22
CA LYS A 257 -18.54 16.94 7.13
C LYS A 257 -18.76 15.84 6.09
N VAL A 258 -17.93 14.81 6.07
CA VAL A 258 -18.23 13.62 5.28
C VAL A 258 -19.00 12.67 6.18
N LYS A 259 -20.32 12.61 6.05
CA LYS A 259 -21.12 11.53 6.64
C LYS A 259 -20.53 10.22 6.13
N GLN A 260 -19.68 9.62 6.95
CA GLN A 260 -19.29 8.24 6.77
C GLN A 260 -20.56 7.41 6.92
N THR A 261 -21.10 6.92 5.82
CA THR A 261 -21.85 5.68 5.86
C THR A 261 -20.86 4.60 6.27
N ARG A 262 -20.64 4.51 7.59
CA ARG A 262 -19.95 3.41 8.24
C ARG A 262 -20.78 2.16 7.97
N ARG A 263 -20.47 1.45 6.91
CA ARG A 263 -20.57 0.01 7.02
C ARG A 263 -19.54 -0.37 8.07
N LYS A 264 -20.00 -0.66 9.27
CA LYS A 264 -19.25 -1.30 10.33
C LYS A 264 -18.75 -2.63 9.80
N SER A 265 -17.60 -2.66 9.15
CA SER A 265 -16.81 -3.86 9.18
C SER A 265 -16.20 -3.89 10.58
N ALA A 266 -16.75 -4.73 11.44
CA ALA A 266 -16.34 -4.89 12.83
C ALA A 266 -14.87 -5.36 12.99
N PHE A 267 -14.13 -5.47 11.89
CA PHE A 267 -12.84 -6.14 11.81
C PHE A 267 -11.61 -5.22 11.92
N PHE A 268 -11.76 -3.90 11.97
CA PHE A 268 -10.60 -3.01 11.96
C PHE A 268 -10.54 -1.96 13.05
N ASN A 269 -11.42 -2.04 14.08
CA ASN A 269 -11.27 -1.20 15.26
C ASN A 269 -10.37 -1.83 16.35
N SER A 270 -9.75 -2.97 16.12
CA SER A 270 -8.93 -3.68 17.10
C SER A 270 -7.51 -4.03 16.63
N THR A 271 -7.00 -3.41 15.57
CA THR A 271 -5.55 -3.54 15.27
C THR A 271 -5.03 -2.34 14.49
#